data_0c60c89fe2e09251a65fc5b61258ae76
#
_entry.id   0c60c89fe2e09251a65fc5b61258ae76
#
_cell.length_a   1.000
_cell.length_b   1.000
_cell.length_c   1.000
_cell.angle_alpha   90.00
_cell.angle_beta   90.00
_cell.angle_gamma   90.00
#
_symmetry.space_group_name_H-M   'P 1'
#
loop_
_entity.id
_entity.type
_entity.pdbx_description
1 polymer ?
#
loop_
_entity_poly.entity_id
_entity_poly.type
_entity_poly.pdbx_seq_one_letter_code
_entity_poly.pdbx_strand_id
1 'polypeptide(L)'
;RSSDLNDYMSCYFFYDNGDIPTRYEETVPQVFPTTAPGNFTWLPEIGHYVLTTFYPYQWDLNYRNPRVFNEMMYNFLFLANQGMDIIRIDAVPYIWKELGTSCRNLKEVHTIVRMMRMIAEIVCPSVILLGEVVMEPEKVVPYFGTVEKPECHMLYNVTTMATTWNSIATRDIRLLKKQMDIVSRLPKQYTFLNYLRCHDDIGWGLDFDTMKQWGMEEPSHKRYLNDYFTGKIADSISRGELYNDDPVTQDAR
;
A
#
# COMPACT_ATOMS: atom_id res chain seq x y z
N ARG A 1 19.97 -30.68 -5.58
CA ARG A 1 18.57 -30.17 -5.71
C ARG A 1 17.95 -29.76 -4.37
N SER A 2 18.30 -30.37 -3.22
CA SER A 2 17.81 -29.93 -1.89
C SER A 2 18.53 -28.67 -1.38
N SER A 3 19.77 -28.41 -1.77
CA SER A 3 20.53 -27.21 -1.44
C SER A 3 19.93 -25.94 -2.11
N ASP A 4 19.46 -26.08 -3.34
CA ASP A 4 18.91 -24.97 -4.11
C ASP A 4 17.54 -24.49 -3.54
N LEU A 5 16.72 -25.42 -3.03
CA LEU A 5 15.48 -25.08 -2.33
C LEU A 5 15.75 -24.28 -1.05
N ASN A 6 16.75 -24.64 -0.26
CA ASN A 6 17.12 -23.93 0.96
C ASN A 6 17.61 -22.50 0.68
N ASP A 7 18.29 -22.28 -0.44
CA ASP A 7 18.76 -20.95 -0.84
C ASP A 7 17.59 -20.02 -1.20
N TYR A 8 16.57 -20.52 -1.90
CA TYR A 8 15.38 -19.72 -2.24
C TYR A 8 14.43 -19.52 -1.04
N MET A 9 14.34 -20.48 -0.12
CA MET A 9 13.54 -20.33 1.09
C MET A 9 14.01 -19.14 1.94
N SER A 10 15.32 -18.86 1.97
CA SER A 10 15.86 -17.70 2.71
C SER A 10 15.41 -16.34 2.15
N CYS A 11 14.85 -16.31 0.93
CA CYS A 11 14.29 -15.12 0.31
C CYS A 11 12.90 -14.75 0.84
N TYR A 12 12.29 -15.62 1.64
CA TYR A 12 10.97 -15.45 2.25
C TYR A 12 11.07 -15.71 3.76
N PHE A 13 9.96 -15.56 4.48
CA PHE A 13 9.89 -15.82 5.92
C PHE A 13 9.16 -17.15 6.14
N PHE A 14 9.91 -18.23 6.27
CA PHE A 14 9.39 -19.57 6.57
C PHE A 14 9.62 -19.95 8.02
N TYR A 15 8.66 -20.68 8.61
CA TYR A 15 8.70 -21.15 9.99
C TYR A 15 8.15 -22.60 10.07
N ASP A 16 8.85 -23.47 10.80
CA ASP A 16 8.52 -24.90 10.93
C ASP A 16 7.23 -25.14 11.74
N ASN A 17 6.88 -24.18 12.62
CA ASN A 17 5.73 -24.29 13.52
C ASN A 17 5.04 -22.93 13.72
N GLY A 18 3.96 -22.93 14.48
CA GLY A 18 3.14 -21.73 14.72
C GLY A 18 3.65 -20.79 15.80
N ASP A 19 4.76 -21.08 16.51
CA ASP A 19 5.21 -20.26 17.66
C ASP A 19 5.58 -18.83 17.26
N ILE A 20 6.42 -18.69 16.24
CA ILE A 20 6.80 -17.36 15.72
C ILE A 20 5.65 -16.68 14.97
N PRO A 21 4.91 -17.36 14.05
CA PRO A 21 3.68 -16.82 13.48
C PRO A 21 2.72 -16.22 14.50
N THR A 22 2.39 -16.96 15.58
CA THR A 22 1.50 -16.47 16.64
C THR A 22 2.01 -15.17 17.28
N ARG A 23 3.32 -15.07 17.54
CA ARG A 23 3.91 -13.84 18.08
C ARG A 23 3.86 -12.66 17.13
N TYR A 24 3.92 -12.88 15.81
CA TYR A 24 3.69 -11.82 14.83
C TYR A 24 2.24 -11.34 14.86
N GLU A 25 1.27 -12.26 14.95
CA GLU A 25 -0.15 -11.92 15.00
C GLU A 25 -0.53 -11.03 16.21
N GLU A 26 0.27 -11.04 17.28
CA GLU A 26 0.06 -10.17 18.45
C GLU A 26 0.28 -8.68 18.13
N THR A 27 1.12 -8.36 17.13
CA THR A 27 1.56 -6.98 16.87
C THR A 27 1.33 -6.51 15.43
N VAL A 28 1.19 -7.44 14.48
CA VAL A 28 1.01 -7.13 13.06
C VAL A 28 -0.48 -7.04 12.71
N PRO A 29 -1.00 -5.86 12.37
CA PRO A 29 -2.39 -5.74 11.96
C PRO A 29 -2.64 -6.46 10.64
N GLN A 30 -3.76 -7.17 10.53
CA GLN A 30 -4.18 -7.80 9.28
C GLN A 30 -4.62 -6.73 8.26
N VAL A 31 -4.29 -6.94 7.00
CA VAL A 31 -4.68 -6.02 5.92
C VAL A 31 -6.11 -6.33 5.46
N PHE A 32 -6.43 -7.61 5.32
CA PHE A 32 -7.74 -8.08 4.86
C PHE A 32 -8.35 -9.09 5.84
N PRO A 33 -8.80 -8.66 7.03
CA PRO A 33 -9.21 -9.58 8.10
C PRO A 33 -10.41 -10.46 7.74
N THR A 34 -11.23 -10.07 6.76
CA THR A 34 -12.42 -10.81 6.34
C THR A 34 -12.17 -11.68 5.11
N THR A 35 -11.40 -11.20 4.13
CA THR A 35 -11.18 -11.90 2.84
C THR A 35 -9.88 -12.73 2.80
N ALA A 36 -8.89 -12.37 3.62
CA ALA A 36 -7.62 -13.07 3.77
C ALA A 36 -7.13 -12.96 5.22
N PRO A 37 -7.80 -13.65 6.18
CA PRO A 37 -7.47 -13.55 7.60
C PRO A 37 -6.11 -14.15 7.93
N GLY A 38 -5.42 -13.52 8.89
CA GLY A 38 -4.08 -13.88 9.32
C GLY A 38 -2.99 -13.26 8.45
N ASN A 39 -1.75 -13.34 8.97
CA ASN A 39 -0.55 -12.87 8.25
C ASN A 39 0.34 -14.06 7.84
N PHE A 40 -0.12 -15.29 8.01
CA PHE A 40 0.65 -16.48 7.67
C PHE A 40 -0.20 -17.54 6.98
N THR A 41 0.39 -18.20 6.01
CA THR A 41 -0.22 -19.32 5.29
C THR A 41 0.55 -20.62 5.58
N TRP A 42 -0.17 -21.68 5.97
CA TRP A 42 0.40 -23.01 6.09
C TRP A 42 0.53 -23.67 4.71
N LEU A 43 1.71 -24.22 4.40
CA LEU A 43 2.02 -24.93 3.16
C LEU A 43 2.21 -26.42 3.47
N PRO A 44 1.17 -27.23 3.31
CA PRO A 44 1.23 -28.66 3.69
C PRO A 44 2.25 -29.45 2.87
N GLU A 45 2.53 -29.03 1.63
CA GLU A 45 3.46 -29.70 0.73
C GLU A 45 4.92 -29.68 1.24
N ILE A 46 5.27 -28.66 2.03
CA ILE A 46 6.62 -28.49 2.60
C ILE A 46 6.64 -28.44 4.11
N GLY A 47 5.47 -28.46 4.78
CA GLY A 47 5.34 -28.49 6.23
C GLY A 47 5.80 -27.21 6.93
N HIS A 48 5.58 -26.03 6.32
CA HIS A 48 6.01 -24.74 6.85
C HIS A 48 4.91 -23.68 6.77
N TYR A 49 4.96 -22.74 7.69
CA TYR A 49 4.24 -21.46 7.56
C TYR A 49 5.09 -20.48 6.75
N VAL A 50 4.45 -19.70 5.90
CA VAL A 50 5.07 -18.56 5.19
C VAL A 50 4.33 -17.28 5.51
N LEU A 51 5.08 -16.17 5.67
CA LEU A 51 4.48 -14.84 5.89
C LEU A 51 3.78 -14.37 4.61
N THR A 52 2.51 -13.97 4.75
CA THR A 52 1.62 -13.52 3.67
C THR A 52 0.80 -12.33 4.15
N THR A 53 1.38 -11.14 4.11
CA THR A 53 0.75 -9.90 4.60
C THR A 53 -0.58 -9.58 3.91
N PHE A 54 -0.73 -9.94 2.63
CA PHE A 54 -1.91 -9.63 1.81
C PHE A 54 -2.76 -10.87 1.55
N TYR A 55 -2.40 -11.68 0.56
CA TYR A 55 -3.15 -12.89 0.21
C TYR A 55 -2.27 -14.15 0.35
N PRO A 56 -2.86 -15.32 0.57
CA PRO A 56 -2.13 -16.58 0.76
C PRO A 56 -1.14 -16.96 -0.35
N TYR A 57 -1.35 -16.46 -1.56
CA TYR A 57 -0.46 -16.67 -2.72
C TYR A 57 0.59 -15.57 -2.89
N GLN A 58 0.59 -14.52 -2.06
CA GLN A 58 1.54 -13.40 -2.09
C GLN A 58 2.51 -13.53 -0.92
N TRP A 59 3.62 -14.21 -1.12
CA TRP A 59 4.63 -14.44 -0.10
C TRP A 59 5.52 -13.21 0.07
N ASP A 60 5.70 -12.78 1.32
CA ASP A 60 6.50 -11.60 1.64
C ASP A 60 8.00 -11.85 1.42
N LEU A 61 8.63 -10.96 0.67
CA LEU A 61 10.07 -10.99 0.42
C LEU A 61 10.86 -10.59 1.67
N ASN A 62 11.89 -11.36 1.97
CA ASN A 62 12.76 -11.13 3.12
C ASN A 62 13.91 -10.16 2.77
N TYR A 63 13.66 -8.87 2.84
CA TYR A 63 14.67 -7.83 2.60
C TYR A 63 15.78 -7.77 3.67
N ARG A 64 15.72 -8.57 4.74
CA ARG A 64 16.85 -8.80 5.64
C ARG A 64 17.96 -9.62 4.97
N ASN A 65 17.61 -10.39 3.94
CA ASN A 65 18.56 -11.11 3.10
C ASN A 65 19.04 -10.18 1.98
N PRO A 66 20.34 -9.80 1.94
CA PRO A 66 20.87 -8.92 0.88
C PRO A 66 20.66 -9.47 -0.54
N ARG A 67 20.56 -10.77 -0.69
CA ARG A 67 20.26 -11.41 -1.99
C ARG A 67 18.92 -10.93 -2.54
N VAL A 68 17.90 -10.81 -1.69
CA VAL A 68 16.58 -10.30 -2.10
C VAL A 68 16.68 -8.87 -2.63
N PHE A 69 17.38 -7.99 -1.91
CA PHE A 69 17.61 -6.63 -2.38
C PHE A 69 18.33 -6.61 -3.74
N ASN A 70 19.40 -7.38 -3.89
CA ASN A 70 20.17 -7.44 -5.14
C ASN A 70 19.32 -7.95 -6.31
N GLU A 71 18.54 -9.00 -6.09
CA GLU A 71 17.65 -9.55 -7.11
C GLU A 71 16.56 -8.57 -7.52
N MET A 72 15.95 -7.88 -6.55
CA MET A 72 14.94 -6.87 -6.83
C MET A 72 15.53 -5.64 -7.53
N MET A 73 16.75 -5.24 -7.21
CA MET A 73 17.45 -4.19 -7.94
C MET A 73 17.82 -4.62 -9.36
N TYR A 74 18.21 -5.87 -9.56
CA TYR A 74 18.40 -6.40 -10.92
C TYR A 74 17.12 -6.31 -11.74
N ASN A 75 15.98 -6.73 -11.18
CA ASN A 75 14.68 -6.64 -11.84
C ASN A 75 14.30 -5.17 -12.12
N PHE A 76 14.55 -4.26 -11.19
CA PHE A 76 14.34 -2.82 -11.37
C PHE A 76 15.16 -2.27 -12.56
N LEU A 77 16.45 -2.57 -12.58
CA LEU A 77 17.35 -2.13 -13.67
C LEU A 77 17.03 -2.79 -15.01
N PHE A 78 16.56 -4.04 -14.99
CA PHE A 78 16.05 -4.70 -16.19
C PHE A 78 14.86 -3.95 -16.78
N LEU A 79 13.87 -3.57 -15.96
CA LEU A 79 12.72 -2.78 -16.42
C LEU A 79 13.16 -1.41 -16.96
N ALA A 80 14.06 -0.74 -16.27
CA ALA A 80 14.63 0.53 -16.73
C ALA A 80 15.30 0.37 -18.13
N ASN A 81 16.04 -0.72 -18.34
CA ASN A 81 16.68 -1.03 -19.61
C ASN A 81 15.69 -1.39 -20.73
N GLN A 82 14.45 -1.78 -20.38
CA GLN A 82 13.36 -1.96 -21.36
C GLN A 82 12.69 -0.63 -21.75
N GLY A 83 13.16 0.50 -21.23
CA GLY A 83 12.64 1.84 -21.55
C GLY A 83 11.48 2.29 -20.67
N MET A 84 11.35 1.74 -19.45
CA MET A 84 10.37 2.23 -18.46
C MET A 84 10.86 3.53 -17.84
N ASP A 85 10.10 4.61 -18.01
CA ASP A 85 10.41 5.93 -17.46
C ASP A 85 9.98 6.07 -16.00
N ILE A 86 8.92 5.37 -15.59
CA ILE A 86 8.40 5.37 -14.23
C ILE A 86 8.25 3.93 -13.75
N ILE A 87 8.88 3.61 -12.63
CA ILE A 87 8.76 2.29 -12.00
C ILE A 87 8.04 2.44 -10.67
N ARG A 88 6.87 1.77 -10.55
CA ARG A 88 6.08 1.73 -9.32
C ARG A 88 6.65 0.68 -8.37
N ILE A 89 6.96 1.12 -7.17
CA ILE A 89 7.34 0.25 -6.05
C ILE A 89 6.08 -0.04 -5.25
N ASP A 90 5.67 -1.29 -5.28
CA ASP A 90 4.46 -1.78 -4.64
C ASP A 90 4.60 -1.87 -3.12
N ALA A 91 3.53 -1.58 -2.38
CA ALA A 91 3.39 -1.80 -0.95
C ALA A 91 4.62 -1.35 -0.12
N VAL A 92 5.19 -0.18 -0.43
CA VAL A 92 6.44 0.32 0.17
C VAL A 92 6.47 0.24 1.69
N PRO A 93 5.42 0.61 2.44
CA PRO A 93 5.42 0.55 3.91
C PRO A 93 5.68 -0.84 4.50
N TYR A 94 5.51 -1.89 3.74
CA TYR A 94 5.55 -3.29 4.18
C TYR A 94 6.87 -4.02 3.84
N ILE A 95 7.84 -3.35 3.23
CA ILE A 95 9.09 -3.96 2.74
C ILE A 95 9.89 -4.64 3.87
N TRP A 96 9.89 -4.06 5.09
CA TRP A 96 10.66 -4.61 6.21
C TRP A 96 9.77 -5.28 7.25
N LYS A 97 10.23 -6.44 7.74
CA LYS A 97 9.53 -7.23 8.77
C LYS A 97 10.41 -7.40 10.00
N GLU A 98 9.84 -7.13 11.17
CA GLU A 98 10.50 -7.31 12.45
C GLU A 98 9.51 -7.78 13.52
N LEU A 99 9.84 -8.90 14.17
CA LEU A 99 9.01 -9.47 15.24
C LEU A 99 8.84 -8.47 16.38
N GLY A 100 7.63 -8.36 16.90
CA GLY A 100 7.29 -7.42 17.97
C GLY A 100 7.02 -5.99 17.51
N THR A 101 6.93 -5.78 16.19
CA THR A 101 6.53 -4.51 15.58
C THR A 101 5.26 -4.69 14.73
N SER A 102 4.72 -3.59 14.22
CA SER A 102 3.60 -3.65 13.27
C SER A 102 3.99 -4.14 11.87
N CYS A 103 5.27 -4.33 11.59
CA CYS A 103 5.82 -4.61 10.25
C CYS A 103 5.38 -3.60 9.17
N ARG A 104 5.08 -2.36 9.58
CA ARG A 104 4.65 -1.27 8.69
C ARG A 104 5.39 0.02 9.05
N ASN A 105 5.81 0.78 8.05
CA ASN A 105 6.43 2.10 8.19
C ASN A 105 7.69 2.09 9.09
N LEU A 106 8.44 0.99 9.10
CA LEU A 106 9.66 0.88 9.91
C LEU A 106 10.80 1.70 9.28
N LYS A 107 11.76 2.14 10.10
CA LYS A 107 12.89 2.96 9.64
C LYS A 107 13.76 2.30 8.57
N GLU A 108 13.80 0.97 8.56
CA GLU A 108 14.53 0.16 7.59
C GLU A 108 13.92 0.27 6.18
N VAL A 109 12.61 0.45 6.08
CA VAL A 109 11.90 0.70 4.80
C VAL A 109 12.52 1.92 4.11
N HIS A 110 12.69 3.02 4.83
CA HIS A 110 13.30 4.24 4.32
C HIS A 110 14.75 4.01 3.85
N THR A 111 15.51 3.18 4.55
CA THR A 111 16.87 2.81 4.14
C THR A 111 16.88 2.05 2.81
N ILE A 112 16.00 1.07 2.66
CA ILE A 112 15.84 0.29 1.41
C ILE A 112 15.47 1.21 0.25
N VAL A 113 14.46 2.07 0.43
CA VAL A 113 14.02 3.00 -0.62
C VAL A 113 15.12 3.98 -1.03
N ARG A 114 15.91 4.51 -0.06
CA ARG A 114 17.08 5.36 -0.36
C ARG A 114 18.13 4.63 -1.18
N MET A 115 18.41 3.37 -0.84
CA MET A 115 19.36 2.56 -1.62
C MET A 115 18.87 2.37 -3.05
N MET A 116 17.58 2.06 -3.24
CA MET A 116 16.96 1.97 -4.58
C MET A 116 17.10 3.31 -5.33
N ARG A 117 16.79 4.42 -4.65
CA ARG A 117 16.92 5.76 -5.22
C ARG A 117 18.34 6.09 -5.65
N MET A 118 19.33 5.84 -4.79
CA MET A 118 20.75 6.09 -5.09
C MET A 118 21.23 5.28 -6.29
N ILE A 119 20.86 4.00 -6.37
CA ILE A 119 21.21 3.14 -7.50
C ILE A 119 20.56 3.66 -8.78
N ALA A 120 19.29 4.05 -8.74
CA ALA A 120 18.60 4.62 -9.90
C ALA A 120 19.28 5.91 -10.39
N GLU A 121 19.64 6.82 -9.50
CA GLU A 121 20.32 8.07 -9.86
C GLU A 121 21.70 7.86 -10.51
N ILE A 122 22.40 6.79 -10.12
CA ILE A 122 23.73 6.48 -10.68
C ILE A 122 23.61 5.77 -12.03
N VAL A 123 22.69 4.80 -12.15
CA VAL A 123 22.65 3.85 -13.29
C VAL A 123 21.63 4.28 -14.35
N CYS A 124 20.49 4.81 -13.95
CA CYS A 124 19.38 5.21 -14.83
C CYS A 124 18.70 6.50 -14.34
N PRO A 125 19.41 7.65 -14.36
CA PRO A 125 18.97 8.89 -13.72
C PRO A 125 17.68 9.50 -14.30
N SER A 126 17.22 9.03 -15.44
CA SER A 126 15.94 9.45 -16.04
C SER A 126 14.73 8.67 -15.49
N VAL A 127 14.96 7.59 -14.74
CA VAL A 127 13.86 6.75 -14.22
C VAL A 127 13.31 7.33 -12.91
N ILE A 128 12.00 7.46 -12.86
CA ILE A 128 11.26 7.97 -11.71
C ILE A 128 10.79 6.80 -10.82
N LEU A 129 11.08 6.86 -9.53
CA LEU A 129 10.54 5.97 -8.52
C LEU A 129 9.19 6.51 -8.05
N LEU A 130 8.13 5.75 -8.31
CA LEU A 130 6.78 6.02 -7.82
C LEU A 130 6.47 5.04 -6.69
N GLY A 131 6.39 5.54 -5.45
CA GLY A 131 6.06 4.71 -4.29
C GLY A 131 4.55 4.59 -4.09
N GLU A 132 4.07 3.37 -3.86
CA GLU A 132 2.73 3.17 -3.35
C GLU A 132 2.75 3.20 -1.83
N VAL A 133 2.19 4.27 -1.28
CA VAL A 133 2.05 4.50 0.17
C VAL A 133 0.64 5.01 0.43
N VAL A 134 -0.21 4.13 0.95
CA VAL A 134 -1.64 4.44 1.18
C VAL A 134 -1.82 5.02 2.57
N MET A 135 -1.67 6.33 2.68
CA MET A 135 -1.88 7.12 3.91
C MET A 135 -2.30 8.55 3.55
N GLU A 136 -2.71 9.31 4.57
CA GLU A 136 -2.99 10.75 4.38
C GLU A 136 -1.71 11.49 3.93
N PRO A 137 -1.84 12.59 3.17
CA PRO A 137 -0.70 13.30 2.57
C PRO A 137 0.37 13.74 3.56
N GLU A 138 0.00 14.16 4.75
CA GLU A 138 0.97 14.56 5.77
C GLU A 138 1.81 13.37 6.27
N LYS A 139 1.22 12.18 6.32
CA LYS A 139 1.89 10.95 6.78
C LYS A 139 2.77 10.30 5.71
N VAL A 140 2.53 10.57 4.43
CA VAL A 140 3.38 10.03 3.35
C VAL A 140 4.65 10.85 3.12
N VAL A 141 4.71 12.09 3.61
CA VAL A 141 5.85 13.01 3.42
C VAL A 141 7.23 12.36 3.69
N PRO A 142 7.43 11.55 4.75
CA PRO A 142 8.71 10.89 4.98
C PRO A 142 9.20 10.03 3.82
N TYR A 143 8.33 9.51 2.97
CA TYR A 143 8.69 8.68 1.81
C TYR A 143 9.20 9.46 0.60
N PHE A 144 9.14 10.78 0.62
CA PHE A 144 9.91 11.63 -0.30
C PHE A 144 11.36 11.78 0.16
N GLY A 145 11.63 11.53 1.46
CA GLY A 145 12.93 11.78 2.08
C GLY A 145 13.21 13.27 2.27
N THR A 146 14.49 13.60 2.31
CA THR A 146 14.99 14.97 2.37
C THR A 146 15.87 15.27 1.15
N VAL A 147 16.33 16.51 1.02
CA VAL A 147 17.28 16.89 -0.06
C VAL A 147 18.59 16.08 0.04
N GLU A 148 19.09 15.85 1.26
CA GLU A 148 20.32 15.09 1.50
C GLU A 148 20.10 13.57 1.48
N LYS A 149 18.88 13.12 1.68
CA LYS A 149 18.49 11.70 1.74
C LYS A 149 17.20 11.48 0.99
N PRO A 150 17.20 11.62 -0.36
CA PRO A 150 16.01 11.47 -1.15
C PRO A 150 15.54 10.01 -1.20
N GLU A 151 14.21 9.84 -1.25
CA GLU A 151 13.53 8.56 -1.37
C GLU A 151 12.70 8.51 -2.66
N CYS A 152 11.38 8.30 -2.61
CA CYS A 152 10.57 8.30 -3.82
C CYS A 152 10.55 9.67 -4.51
N HIS A 153 10.55 9.67 -5.83
CA HIS A 153 10.35 10.89 -6.62
C HIS A 153 8.89 11.33 -6.59
N MET A 154 7.98 10.36 -6.64
CA MET A 154 6.53 10.56 -6.65
C MET A 154 5.86 9.57 -5.70
N LEU A 155 4.71 9.95 -5.18
CA LEU A 155 3.84 9.09 -4.36
C LEU A 155 2.39 9.16 -4.87
N TYR A 156 1.62 8.11 -4.63
CA TYR A 156 0.19 8.10 -4.91
C TYR A 156 -0.57 9.08 -4.02
N ASN A 157 -1.53 9.79 -4.60
CA ASN A 157 -2.47 10.65 -3.86
C ASN A 157 -3.82 9.94 -3.68
N VAL A 158 -3.83 8.91 -2.86
CA VAL A 158 -5.00 8.04 -2.64
C VAL A 158 -6.17 8.81 -2.03
N THR A 159 -5.90 9.68 -1.06
CA THR A 159 -6.96 10.43 -0.38
C THR A 159 -7.62 11.46 -1.28
N THR A 160 -6.89 12.05 -2.24
CA THR A 160 -7.50 12.92 -3.26
C THR A 160 -8.42 12.11 -4.18
N MET A 161 -8.04 10.89 -4.55
CA MET A 161 -8.91 9.98 -5.31
C MET A 161 -10.22 9.72 -4.55
N ALA A 162 -10.14 9.24 -3.31
CA ALA A 162 -11.32 8.92 -2.50
C ALA A 162 -12.22 10.15 -2.25
N THR A 163 -11.63 11.30 -1.93
CA THR A 163 -12.40 12.54 -1.71
C THR A 163 -13.02 13.10 -3.00
N THR A 164 -12.43 12.86 -4.16
CA THR A 164 -13.03 13.21 -5.46
C THR A 164 -14.30 12.40 -5.70
N TRP A 165 -14.24 11.07 -5.55
CA TRP A 165 -15.42 10.21 -5.68
C TRP A 165 -16.50 10.55 -4.65
N ASN A 166 -16.10 10.79 -3.39
CA ASN A 166 -17.02 11.27 -2.37
C ASN A 166 -17.74 12.56 -2.80
N SER A 167 -16.99 13.53 -3.35
CA SER A 167 -17.56 14.81 -3.78
C SER A 167 -18.58 14.65 -4.92
N ILE A 168 -18.33 13.72 -5.84
CA ILE A 168 -19.26 13.38 -6.93
C ILE A 168 -20.57 12.82 -6.37
N ALA A 169 -20.48 11.85 -5.44
CA ALA A 169 -21.65 11.19 -4.88
C ALA A 169 -22.47 12.11 -3.97
N THR A 170 -21.81 12.89 -3.13
CA THR A 170 -22.46 13.73 -2.11
C THR A 170 -22.80 15.13 -2.57
N ARG A 171 -22.20 15.60 -3.68
CA ARG A 171 -22.19 17.01 -4.12
C ARG A 171 -21.63 17.97 -3.06
N ASP A 172 -20.77 17.44 -2.17
CA ASP A 172 -20.11 18.17 -1.10
C ASP A 172 -18.59 18.10 -1.27
N ILE A 173 -17.95 19.24 -1.50
CA ILE A 173 -16.51 19.35 -1.77
C ILE A 173 -15.67 19.63 -0.54
N ARG A 174 -16.24 19.70 0.67
CA ARG A 174 -15.52 20.12 1.88
C ARG A 174 -14.32 19.23 2.19
N LEU A 175 -14.48 17.90 2.08
CA LEU A 175 -13.35 16.97 2.26
C LEU A 175 -12.28 17.15 1.21
N LEU A 176 -12.66 17.24 -0.07
CA LEU A 176 -11.72 17.45 -1.17
C LEU A 176 -10.98 18.76 -0.99
N LYS A 177 -11.67 19.86 -0.64
CA LYS A 177 -11.05 21.15 -0.37
C LYS A 177 -10.05 21.08 0.78
N LYS A 178 -10.42 20.46 1.91
CA LYS A 178 -9.50 20.24 3.03
C LYS A 178 -8.25 19.50 2.60
N GLN A 179 -8.42 18.43 1.83
CA GLN A 179 -7.32 17.63 1.28
C GLN A 179 -6.40 18.46 0.38
N MET A 180 -6.97 19.25 -0.53
CA MET A 180 -6.19 20.11 -1.43
C MET A 180 -5.48 21.24 -0.66
N ASP A 181 -6.09 21.77 0.40
CA ASP A 181 -5.46 22.77 1.28
C ASP A 181 -4.23 22.18 1.99
N ILE A 182 -4.27 20.92 2.42
CA ILE A 182 -3.12 20.22 2.99
C ILE A 182 -2.00 20.06 1.95
N VAL A 183 -2.34 19.48 0.80
CA VAL A 183 -1.38 19.22 -0.29
C VAL A 183 -0.72 20.52 -0.76
N SER A 184 -1.48 21.62 -0.86
CA SER A 184 -0.98 22.93 -1.32
C SER A 184 0.07 23.57 -0.41
N ARG A 185 0.11 23.17 0.86
CA ARG A 185 1.09 23.66 1.86
C ARG A 185 2.39 22.84 1.88
N LEU A 186 2.38 21.66 1.25
CA LEU A 186 3.58 20.83 1.17
C LEU A 186 4.63 21.49 0.26
N PRO A 187 5.92 21.19 0.47
CA PRO A 187 6.99 21.66 -0.40
C PRO A 187 6.73 21.28 -1.88
N LYS A 188 7.00 22.20 -2.80
CA LYS A 188 6.70 22.02 -4.23
C LYS A 188 7.44 20.86 -4.91
N GLN A 189 8.56 20.42 -4.33
CA GLN A 189 9.32 19.26 -4.81
C GLN A 189 8.62 17.92 -4.51
N TYR A 190 7.61 17.90 -3.63
CA TYR A 190 6.84 16.70 -3.34
C TYR A 190 5.76 16.53 -4.41
N THR A 191 6.01 15.63 -5.32
CA THR A 191 5.13 15.39 -6.47
C THR A 191 4.24 14.19 -6.22
N PHE A 192 2.93 14.41 -6.33
CA PHE A 192 1.94 13.34 -6.22
C PHE A 192 1.41 12.91 -7.57
N LEU A 193 1.25 11.60 -7.76
CA LEU A 193 0.45 11.05 -8.84
C LEU A 193 -1.02 11.14 -8.44
N ASN A 194 -1.75 12.06 -9.07
CA ASN A 194 -3.20 12.14 -8.94
C ASN A 194 -3.85 11.18 -9.94
N TYR A 195 -4.78 10.39 -9.47
CA TYR A 195 -5.51 9.42 -10.28
C TYR A 195 -6.94 9.27 -9.77
N LEU A 196 -7.81 8.70 -10.57
CA LEU A 196 -9.22 8.49 -10.19
C LEU A 196 -9.53 7.02 -9.91
N ARG A 197 -8.75 6.10 -10.47
CA ARG A 197 -8.90 4.66 -10.26
C ARG A 197 -7.62 3.92 -10.62
N CYS A 198 -7.33 2.83 -9.91
CA CYS A 198 -6.36 1.81 -10.29
C CYS A 198 -6.94 0.40 -10.10
N HIS A 199 -6.12 -0.65 -10.22
CA HIS A 199 -6.57 -2.04 -10.08
C HIS A 199 -7.03 -2.41 -8.65
N ASP A 200 -6.62 -1.64 -7.63
CA ASP A 200 -6.95 -1.86 -6.22
C ASP A 200 -8.11 -1.01 -5.69
N ASP A 201 -8.67 -0.13 -6.51
CA ASP A 201 -9.64 0.88 -6.08
C ASP A 201 -11.08 0.57 -6.56
N ILE A 202 -12.07 1.18 -5.97
CA ILE A 202 -12.02 2.36 -5.10
C ILE A 202 -12.08 1.88 -3.64
N GLY A 203 -11.09 2.24 -2.81
CA GLY A 203 -11.19 2.08 -1.36
C GLY A 203 -11.64 3.40 -0.71
N TRP A 204 -12.52 3.35 0.30
CA TRP A 204 -13.06 4.54 0.96
C TRP A 204 -12.12 5.03 2.08
N GLY A 205 -10.86 5.30 1.76
CA GLY A 205 -9.87 5.91 2.66
C GLY A 205 -10.13 7.42 2.85
N LEU A 206 -11.25 7.79 3.48
CA LEU A 206 -11.63 9.16 3.78
C LEU A 206 -11.17 9.58 5.18
N ASP A 207 -11.10 10.89 5.44
CA ASP A 207 -10.85 11.46 6.77
C ASP A 207 -12.12 11.34 7.63
N PHE A 208 -12.36 10.16 8.17
CA PHE A 208 -13.55 9.88 8.99
C PHE A 208 -13.55 10.62 10.32
N ASP A 209 -12.40 10.99 10.87
CA ASP A 209 -12.31 11.81 12.08
C ASP A 209 -12.92 13.20 11.85
N THR A 210 -12.60 13.80 10.72
CA THR A 210 -13.23 15.08 10.31
C THR A 210 -14.71 14.91 9.97
N MET A 211 -15.08 13.84 9.30
CA MET A 211 -16.48 13.56 8.95
C MET A 211 -17.35 13.38 10.21
N LYS A 212 -16.83 12.68 11.22
CA LYS A 212 -17.50 12.52 12.51
C LYS A 212 -17.75 13.86 13.21
N GLN A 213 -16.79 14.79 13.14
CA GLN A 213 -16.98 16.16 13.66
C GLN A 213 -18.11 16.90 12.94
N TRP A 214 -18.41 16.53 11.70
CA TRP A 214 -19.53 17.07 10.90
C TRP A 214 -20.83 16.28 11.07
N GLY A 215 -20.87 15.31 12.00
CA GLY A 215 -22.04 14.48 12.28
C GLY A 215 -22.27 13.34 11.29
N MET A 216 -21.23 12.91 10.57
CA MET A 216 -21.29 11.78 9.64
C MET A 216 -20.69 10.53 10.27
N GLU A 217 -21.37 9.41 10.16
CA GLU A 217 -20.91 8.12 10.67
C GLU A 217 -20.28 7.27 9.55
N GLU A 218 -19.11 6.69 9.81
CA GLU A 218 -18.31 5.95 8.82
C GLU A 218 -19.09 4.83 8.12
N PRO A 219 -19.70 3.84 8.80
CA PRO A 219 -20.33 2.72 8.11
C PRO A 219 -21.52 3.14 7.22
N SER A 220 -22.33 4.08 7.70
CA SER A 220 -23.48 4.58 6.94
C SER A 220 -23.06 5.40 5.72
N HIS A 221 -21.97 6.14 5.84
CA HIS A 221 -21.43 6.93 4.73
C HIS A 221 -20.81 6.04 3.65
N LYS A 222 -20.01 5.04 4.03
CA LYS A 222 -19.46 4.04 3.10
C LYS A 222 -20.59 3.31 2.36
N ARG A 223 -21.63 2.89 3.07
CA ARG A 223 -22.82 2.27 2.44
C ARG A 223 -23.48 3.20 1.44
N TYR A 224 -23.66 4.48 1.77
CA TYR A 224 -24.19 5.46 0.85
C TYR A 224 -23.35 5.55 -0.43
N LEU A 225 -22.02 5.59 -0.32
CA LEU A 225 -21.12 5.64 -1.48
C LEU A 225 -21.22 4.37 -2.34
N ASN A 226 -21.25 3.19 -1.70
CA ASN A 226 -21.44 1.91 -2.39
C ASN A 226 -22.76 1.89 -3.16
N ASP A 227 -23.85 2.29 -2.52
CA ASP A 227 -25.18 2.34 -3.15
C ASP A 227 -25.28 3.38 -4.27
N TYR A 228 -24.60 4.53 -4.11
CA TYR A 228 -24.53 5.55 -5.16
C TYR A 228 -23.81 5.00 -6.40
N PHE A 229 -22.61 4.45 -6.24
CA PHE A 229 -21.81 4.01 -7.38
C PHE A 229 -22.31 2.71 -8.02
N THR A 230 -23.14 1.92 -7.34
CA THR A 230 -23.85 0.77 -7.93
C THR A 230 -25.20 1.12 -8.55
N GLY A 231 -25.60 2.40 -8.50
CA GLY A 231 -26.87 2.85 -9.08
C GLY A 231 -28.12 2.47 -8.29
N LYS A 232 -27.98 2.11 -7.02
CA LYS A 232 -29.11 1.78 -6.13
C LYS A 232 -29.84 3.02 -5.62
N ILE A 233 -29.20 4.20 -5.67
CA ILE A 233 -29.79 5.48 -5.28
C ILE A 233 -30.45 6.11 -6.51
N ALA A 234 -31.69 6.62 -6.36
CA ALA A 234 -32.52 7.10 -7.46
C ALA A 234 -31.85 8.19 -8.32
N ASP A 235 -31.07 9.08 -7.70
CA ASP A 235 -30.38 10.18 -8.40
C ASP A 235 -29.00 9.78 -8.97
N SER A 236 -28.59 8.53 -8.83
CA SER A 236 -27.32 8.06 -9.36
C SER A 236 -27.43 7.64 -10.81
N ILE A 237 -26.51 8.14 -11.63
CA ILE A 237 -26.29 7.69 -13.01
C ILE A 237 -25.23 6.57 -13.11
N SER A 238 -24.63 6.20 -11.99
CA SER A 238 -23.57 5.19 -11.92
C SER A 238 -24.10 3.78 -12.21
N ARG A 239 -23.21 2.90 -12.69
CA ARG A 239 -23.52 1.51 -13.08
C ARG A 239 -22.38 0.58 -12.67
N GLY A 240 -21.76 0.85 -11.50
CA GLY A 240 -20.69 0.01 -10.96
C GLY A 240 -21.20 -1.29 -10.35
N GLU A 241 -20.28 -2.22 -10.14
CA GLU A 241 -20.48 -3.44 -9.38
C GLU A 241 -19.52 -3.45 -8.20
N LEU A 242 -19.97 -4.00 -7.06
CA LEU A 242 -19.10 -4.17 -5.89
C LEU A 242 -18.21 -5.40 -6.09
N TYR A 243 -16.95 -5.21 -5.78
CA TYR A 243 -15.96 -6.26 -5.65
C TYR A 243 -15.38 -6.24 -4.24
N ASN A 244 -15.22 -7.40 -3.60
CA ASN A 244 -14.75 -7.51 -2.21
C ASN A 244 -15.59 -6.66 -1.22
N ASP A 245 -16.92 -6.82 -1.26
CA ASP A 245 -17.82 -6.18 -0.29
C ASP A 245 -17.62 -6.79 1.10
N ASP A 246 -17.20 -5.96 2.05
CA ASP A 246 -17.09 -6.34 3.46
C ASP A 246 -18.34 -5.88 4.21
N PRO A 247 -19.21 -6.81 4.65
CA PRO A 247 -20.47 -6.47 5.30
C PRO A 247 -20.28 -5.83 6.70
N VAL A 248 -19.10 -5.98 7.31
CA VAL A 248 -18.80 -5.44 8.65
C VAL A 248 -18.30 -4.01 8.57
N THR A 249 -17.27 -3.77 7.76
CA THR A 249 -16.65 -2.45 7.60
C THR A 249 -17.34 -1.59 6.55
N GLN A 250 -18.16 -2.19 5.69
CA GLN A 250 -18.75 -1.57 4.50
C GLN A 250 -17.69 -1.11 3.49
N ASP A 251 -16.46 -1.55 3.62
CA ASP A 251 -15.45 -1.37 2.58
C ASP A 251 -15.80 -2.25 1.38
N ALA A 252 -15.74 -1.67 0.19
CA ALA A 252 -15.93 -2.35 -1.09
C ALA A 252 -15.06 -1.70 -2.16
N ARG A 253 -14.83 -2.45 -3.23
CA ARG A 253 -14.04 -2.00 -4.38
C ARG A 253 -14.85 -2.11 -5.66
#